data_01e342e808e12591ab04ad330f9731c7
#
_entry.id   01e342e808e12591ab04ad330f9731c7
#
_cell.length_a   1.000
_cell.length_b   1.000
_cell.length_c   1.000
_cell.angle_alpha   90.00
_cell.angle_beta   90.00
_cell.angle_gamma   90.00
#
_symmetry.space_group_name_H-M   'P 1'
#
loop_
_entity.id
_entity.type
_entity.pdbx_description
1 polymer ?
#
loop_
_entity_poly.entity_id
_entity_poly.type
_entity_poly.pdbx_seq_one_letter_code
_entity_poly.pdbx_strand_id
1 'polypeptide(L)'
;MGYRETYESWLNNPYFDEATRAELQAIAGNEKEMEERFYMDLEFGTAGLRGVIGAGTNRMNIYTVRKATQGLANYICKVGAQAKGVAIAYDSRHMSPEFADEAALCLAANGIKAYVFESLRPTPELSYAVRKLGCTAGINITASHNPPEYNGYKVYWEDGAQITPPHDTGIMDEVRNVTDYASVKTMPLEKAKADGLYQTIGADIDDPYIAELKKLVLHQDCIDKVASELKIVYTPLHGTGNLPVRRVLKELGFTNVYVVPEQELPDGDFPTVSYPNPEAAEAFALGLALGKKVDADLILATDPDADRLGVYVKDAQTGEYHSLTGNMSGCLIGDYVIGQRKELFGLPEDGAFIRSIVSTNMADAIAAYYGIDLIEVLTGFKFIGQKILEFEETGKGTYLFGMEESYGCLPGTYARDKDAVAASMMLCEAAAYYKTKNMTLWDAMLAMYERYGYYKDDVTSITLKGIEGLAKIQEIMNTLRENAPAEIGGYKVTAVRDYKLDTITNTAAGAVRPTGLPKSNVLYYEMTDGAWVCVRPSGTEPKVKFYLGVKGTSLADADAKSEALSKAVHALIDTMM
;
A
#
# COMPACT_ATOMS: atom_id res chain seq x y z
N MET A 1 -26.49 8.50 -20.33
CA MET A 1 -26.03 8.41 -21.74
C MET A 1 -25.43 7.04 -21.94
N GLY A 2 -25.65 6.41 -23.11
CA GLY A 2 -24.94 5.19 -23.45
C GLY A 2 -23.48 5.48 -23.77
N TYR A 3 -22.59 4.45 -23.71
CA TYR A 3 -21.17 4.64 -23.97
C TYR A 3 -20.85 5.29 -25.33
N ARG A 4 -21.65 5.00 -26.38
CA ARG A 4 -21.51 5.61 -27.71
C ARG A 4 -21.81 7.11 -27.70
N GLU A 5 -22.87 7.52 -27.04
CA GLU A 5 -23.25 8.94 -26.92
C GLU A 5 -22.16 9.73 -26.18
N THR A 6 -21.59 9.12 -25.11
CA THR A 6 -20.50 9.73 -24.35
C THR A 6 -19.22 9.82 -25.18
N TYR A 7 -18.86 8.76 -25.93
CA TYR A 7 -17.75 8.75 -26.86
C TYR A 7 -17.89 9.86 -27.93
N GLU A 8 -19.07 9.95 -28.60
CA GLU A 8 -19.34 10.97 -29.61
C GLU A 8 -19.30 12.39 -29.03
N SER A 9 -19.78 12.55 -27.80
CA SER A 9 -19.70 13.82 -27.07
C SER A 9 -18.25 14.25 -26.86
N TRP A 10 -17.37 13.34 -26.43
CA TRP A 10 -15.95 13.65 -26.25
C TRP A 10 -15.25 13.93 -27.58
N LEU A 11 -15.52 13.12 -28.60
CA LEU A 11 -14.90 13.26 -29.92
C LEU A 11 -15.21 14.60 -30.58
N ASN A 12 -16.45 15.10 -30.44
CA ASN A 12 -16.94 16.28 -31.14
C ASN A 12 -16.88 17.57 -30.29
N ASN A 13 -16.60 17.49 -28.99
CA ASN A 13 -16.57 18.67 -28.13
C ASN A 13 -15.19 19.35 -28.18
N PRO A 14 -15.12 20.63 -28.60
CA PRO A 14 -13.86 21.38 -28.69
C PRO A 14 -13.21 21.68 -27.34
N TYR A 15 -13.86 21.39 -26.23
CA TYR A 15 -13.29 21.46 -24.89
C TYR A 15 -12.12 20.48 -24.72
N PHE A 16 -12.24 19.28 -25.31
CA PHE A 16 -11.16 18.29 -25.31
C PHE A 16 -10.11 18.66 -26.36
N ASP A 17 -8.84 18.56 -26.00
CA ASP A 17 -7.73 18.92 -26.87
C ASP A 17 -7.65 18.05 -28.14
N GLU A 18 -6.81 18.47 -29.07
CA GLU A 18 -6.68 17.82 -30.36
C GLU A 18 -6.08 16.40 -30.23
N ALA A 19 -5.13 16.20 -29.29
CA ALA A 19 -4.50 14.91 -29.06
C ALA A 19 -5.52 13.90 -28.52
N THR A 20 -6.33 14.29 -27.54
CA THR A 20 -7.43 13.48 -27.00
C THR A 20 -8.43 13.08 -28.07
N ARG A 21 -8.87 14.03 -28.92
CA ARG A 21 -9.82 13.74 -29.99
C ARG A 21 -9.20 12.87 -31.09
N ALA A 22 -7.91 13.04 -31.39
CA ALA A 22 -7.19 12.19 -32.34
C ALA A 22 -7.07 10.75 -31.83
N GLU A 23 -6.79 10.55 -30.54
CA GLU A 23 -6.77 9.23 -29.90
C GLU A 23 -8.15 8.56 -29.99
N LEU A 24 -9.24 9.29 -29.71
CA LEU A 24 -10.60 8.78 -29.85
C LEU A 24 -10.95 8.46 -31.29
N GLN A 25 -10.53 9.28 -32.26
CA GLN A 25 -10.72 9.01 -33.68
C GLN A 25 -10.02 7.72 -34.13
N ALA A 26 -8.86 7.39 -33.55
CA ALA A 26 -8.10 6.19 -33.88
C ALA A 26 -8.82 4.89 -33.46
N ILE A 27 -9.69 4.94 -32.45
CA ILE A 27 -10.51 3.79 -32.03
C ILE A 27 -11.91 3.76 -32.67
N ALA A 28 -12.21 4.68 -33.59
CA ALA A 28 -13.50 4.71 -34.26
C ALA A 28 -13.80 3.38 -34.95
N GLY A 29 -14.97 2.80 -34.64
CA GLY A 29 -15.39 1.49 -35.15
C GLY A 29 -14.88 0.28 -34.34
N ASN A 30 -14.03 0.47 -33.34
CA ASN A 30 -13.70 -0.57 -32.37
C ASN A 30 -14.67 -0.50 -31.18
N GLU A 31 -15.81 -1.17 -31.31
CA GLU A 31 -16.89 -1.14 -30.34
C GLU A 31 -16.46 -1.54 -28.92
N LYS A 32 -15.61 -2.56 -28.83
CA LYS A 32 -15.12 -3.07 -27.55
C LYS A 32 -14.27 -2.02 -26.83
N GLU A 33 -13.39 -1.35 -27.55
CA GLU A 33 -12.53 -0.31 -26.99
C GLU A 33 -13.33 0.95 -26.63
N MET A 34 -14.31 1.34 -27.45
CA MET A 34 -15.21 2.45 -27.14
C MET A 34 -16.04 2.14 -25.89
N GLU A 35 -16.60 0.94 -25.79
CA GLU A 35 -17.36 0.54 -24.62
C GLU A 35 -16.49 0.54 -23.37
N GLU A 36 -15.30 -0.07 -23.38
CA GLU A 36 -14.40 -0.14 -22.25
C GLU A 36 -13.99 1.25 -21.73
N ARG A 37 -13.79 2.20 -22.61
CA ARG A 37 -13.40 3.58 -22.24
C ARG A 37 -14.54 4.45 -21.73
N PHE A 38 -15.80 4.11 -22.04
CA PHE A 38 -16.96 4.99 -21.81
C PHE A 38 -18.16 4.33 -21.13
N TYR A 39 -18.11 3.02 -20.77
CA TYR A 39 -19.25 2.35 -20.13
C TYR A 39 -19.58 2.88 -18.74
N MET A 40 -18.60 3.50 -18.09
CA MET A 40 -18.73 4.16 -16.78
C MET A 40 -17.69 5.28 -16.62
N ASP A 41 -17.88 6.11 -15.63
CA ASP A 41 -16.81 7.00 -15.16
C ASP A 41 -15.80 6.20 -14.32
N LEU A 42 -14.54 6.60 -14.35
CA LEU A 42 -13.53 6.05 -13.46
C LEU A 42 -13.94 6.36 -12.02
N GLU A 43 -14.23 5.30 -11.26
CA GLU A 43 -14.75 5.47 -9.91
C GLU A 43 -13.67 5.95 -8.96
N PHE A 44 -14.01 6.95 -8.17
CA PHE A 44 -13.25 7.34 -7.01
C PHE A 44 -13.50 6.30 -5.92
N GLY A 45 -12.68 5.24 -5.91
CA GLY A 45 -12.77 4.17 -4.92
C GLY A 45 -12.38 4.63 -3.52
N THR A 46 -12.34 3.70 -2.58
CA THR A 46 -12.00 3.97 -1.17
C THR A 46 -10.61 4.57 -0.95
N ALA A 47 -9.77 4.62 -1.98
CA ALA A 47 -8.40 5.11 -1.93
C ALA A 47 -8.08 6.17 -3.00
N GLY A 48 -9.06 6.61 -3.81
CA GLY A 48 -8.88 7.52 -4.94
C GLY A 48 -9.15 6.86 -6.29
N LEU A 49 -8.64 7.45 -7.38
CA LEU A 49 -8.74 6.91 -8.74
C LEU A 49 -7.58 5.98 -9.08
N ARG A 50 -7.82 4.97 -9.89
CA ARG A 50 -6.79 4.15 -10.54
C ARG A 50 -7.31 3.62 -11.86
N GLY A 51 -6.56 3.77 -12.94
CA GLY A 51 -6.96 3.29 -14.25
C GLY A 51 -5.84 3.36 -15.27
N VAL A 52 -6.11 2.84 -16.46
CA VAL A 52 -5.22 2.94 -17.62
C VAL A 52 -5.19 4.38 -18.11
N ILE A 53 -4.01 4.88 -18.50
CA ILE A 53 -3.83 6.21 -19.07
C ILE A 53 -4.44 6.23 -20.48
N GLY A 54 -5.20 7.28 -20.82
CA GLY A 54 -5.77 7.48 -22.16
C GLY A 54 -7.06 8.31 -22.17
N ALA A 55 -7.57 8.56 -23.36
CA ALA A 55 -8.82 9.30 -23.56
C ALA A 55 -10.03 8.44 -23.18
N GLY A 56 -10.96 9.00 -22.41
CA GLY A 56 -12.21 8.37 -21.99
C GLY A 56 -12.58 8.66 -20.53
N THR A 57 -13.85 8.43 -20.18
CA THR A 57 -14.36 8.64 -18.83
C THR A 57 -13.86 7.57 -17.85
N ASN A 58 -13.57 6.35 -18.35
CA ASN A 58 -13.02 5.23 -17.58
C ASN A 58 -11.49 5.11 -17.78
N ARG A 59 -10.80 6.23 -17.87
CA ARG A 59 -9.33 6.33 -18.09
C ARG A 59 -8.74 7.43 -17.21
N MET A 60 -7.45 7.27 -16.88
CA MET A 60 -6.66 8.34 -16.29
C MET A 60 -6.21 9.32 -17.38
N ASN A 61 -6.64 10.55 -17.26
CA ASN A 61 -6.26 11.67 -18.14
C ASN A 61 -6.41 13.00 -17.39
N ILE A 62 -5.99 14.09 -18.01
CA ILE A 62 -6.05 15.42 -17.40
C ILE A 62 -7.48 15.83 -17.02
N TYR A 63 -8.48 15.39 -17.76
CA TYR A 63 -9.89 15.75 -17.50
C TYR A 63 -10.47 15.00 -16.31
N THR A 64 -10.18 13.70 -16.18
CA THR A 64 -10.61 12.90 -15.01
C THR A 64 -9.88 13.33 -13.75
N VAL A 65 -8.59 13.70 -13.83
CA VAL A 65 -7.81 14.29 -12.73
C VAL A 65 -8.40 15.65 -12.31
N ARG A 66 -8.66 16.54 -13.27
CA ARG A 66 -9.32 17.84 -13.01
C ARG A 66 -10.68 17.68 -12.36
N LYS A 67 -11.51 16.76 -12.86
CA LYS A 67 -12.85 16.45 -12.28
C LYS A 67 -12.72 16.00 -10.83
N ALA A 68 -11.83 15.06 -10.55
CA ALA A 68 -11.58 14.57 -9.19
C ALA A 68 -11.09 15.69 -8.27
N THR A 69 -10.17 16.54 -8.77
CA THR A 69 -9.62 17.66 -8.00
C THR A 69 -10.66 18.76 -7.78
N GLN A 70 -11.54 19.02 -8.73
CA GLN A 70 -12.65 19.97 -8.54
C GLN A 70 -13.59 19.48 -7.43
N GLY A 71 -13.92 18.19 -7.40
CA GLY A 71 -14.73 17.60 -6.33
C GLY A 71 -14.05 17.72 -4.97
N LEU A 72 -12.74 17.42 -4.90
CA LEU A 72 -11.94 17.61 -3.69
C LEU A 72 -11.94 19.09 -3.26
N ALA A 73 -11.73 20.02 -4.18
CA ALA A 73 -11.73 21.46 -3.89
C ALA A 73 -13.10 21.93 -3.38
N ASN A 74 -14.20 21.46 -3.98
CA ASN A 74 -15.55 21.75 -3.53
C ASN A 74 -15.77 21.26 -2.09
N TYR A 75 -15.34 20.04 -1.78
CA TYR A 75 -15.44 19.48 -0.43
C TYR A 75 -14.62 20.27 0.59
N ILE A 76 -13.35 20.60 0.27
CA ILE A 76 -12.48 21.42 1.12
C ILE A 76 -13.13 22.79 1.41
N CYS A 77 -13.69 23.45 0.40
CA CYS A 77 -14.40 24.71 0.58
C CYS A 77 -15.68 24.55 1.44
N LYS A 78 -16.43 23.48 1.22
CA LYS A 78 -17.66 23.17 1.96
C LYS A 78 -17.41 22.98 3.46
N VAL A 79 -16.28 22.37 3.83
CA VAL A 79 -15.90 22.21 5.24
C VAL A 79 -15.08 23.38 5.79
N GLY A 80 -14.85 24.44 5.00
CA GLY A 80 -14.17 25.66 5.43
C GLY A 80 -12.66 25.53 5.65
N ALA A 81 -12.01 24.54 5.00
CA ALA A 81 -10.62 24.18 5.29
C ALA A 81 -9.61 24.64 4.21
N GLN A 82 -10.03 25.51 3.26
CA GLN A 82 -9.23 25.94 2.12
C GLN A 82 -7.93 26.69 2.47
N ALA A 83 -7.89 27.33 3.64
CA ALA A 83 -6.75 28.17 4.05
C ALA A 83 -5.45 27.38 4.32
N LYS A 84 -5.56 26.08 4.65
CA LYS A 84 -4.41 25.25 4.99
C LYS A 84 -3.64 24.72 3.76
N GLY A 85 -4.29 24.67 2.58
CA GLY A 85 -3.69 24.19 1.35
C GLY A 85 -3.65 22.66 1.22
N VAL A 86 -3.03 22.20 0.13
CA VAL A 86 -2.91 20.77 -0.23
C VAL A 86 -1.48 20.47 -0.68
N ALA A 87 -0.87 19.40 -0.15
CA ALA A 87 0.43 18.91 -0.59
C ALA A 87 0.26 17.90 -1.73
N ILE A 88 1.16 17.91 -2.72
CA ILE A 88 1.09 17.04 -3.90
C ILE A 88 2.44 16.38 -4.16
N ALA A 89 2.45 15.04 -4.18
CA ALA A 89 3.57 14.22 -4.62
C ALA A 89 3.19 13.35 -5.82
N TYR A 90 4.19 12.80 -6.48
CA TYR A 90 4.00 11.94 -7.63
C TYR A 90 5.17 10.96 -7.79
N ASP A 91 4.93 9.85 -8.49
CA ASP A 91 5.92 8.82 -8.79
C ASP A 91 6.56 9.00 -10.18
N SER A 92 7.30 7.97 -10.64
CA SER A 92 8.02 7.98 -11.92
C SER A 92 7.17 7.64 -13.14
N ARG A 93 5.87 7.37 -12.97
CA ARG A 93 4.99 6.95 -14.06
C ARG A 93 4.77 8.04 -15.09
N HIS A 94 4.46 7.61 -16.32
CA HIS A 94 4.01 8.52 -17.37
C HIS A 94 2.87 9.40 -16.91
N MET A 95 2.87 10.65 -17.29
CA MET A 95 1.88 11.67 -16.94
C MET A 95 1.80 12.04 -15.44
N SER A 96 2.64 11.47 -14.57
CA SER A 96 2.56 11.78 -13.12
C SER A 96 2.87 13.26 -12.83
N PRO A 97 3.91 13.89 -13.40
CA PRO A 97 4.16 15.32 -13.21
C PRO A 97 3.03 16.19 -13.78
N GLU A 98 2.53 15.86 -14.97
CA GLU A 98 1.45 16.60 -15.65
C GLU A 98 0.15 16.52 -14.84
N PHE A 99 -0.21 15.34 -14.31
CA PHE A 99 -1.39 15.19 -13.48
C PHE A 99 -1.24 15.92 -12.14
N ALA A 100 -0.04 15.98 -11.57
CA ALA A 100 0.24 16.75 -10.35
C ALA A 100 0.04 18.26 -10.61
N ASP A 101 0.56 18.77 -11.71
CA ASP A 101 0.38 20.17 -12.12
C ASP A 101 -1.10 20.49 -12.37
N GLU A 102 -1.83 19.63 -13.08
CA GLU A 102 -3.25 19.82 -13.36
C GLU A 102 -4.10 19.86 -12.07
N ALA A 103 -3.77 18.99 -11.11
CA ALA A 103 -4.40 19.02 -9.80
C ALA A 103 -4.08 20.33 -9.06
N ALA A 104 -2.82 20.76 -9.05
CA ALA A 104 -2.39 22.00 -8.42
C ALA A 104 -3.09 23.24 -9.03
N LEU A 105 -3.18 23.31 -10.35
CA LEU A 105 -3.82 24.43 -11.05
C LEU A 105 -5.33 24.48 -10.87
N CYS A 106 -5.97 23.32 -10.71
CA CYS A 106 -7.38 23.24 -10.34
C CYS A 106 -7.62 23.72 -8.90
N LEU A 107 -6.79 23.30 -7.95
CA LEU A 107 -6.85 23.78 -6.55
C LEU A 107 -6.64 25.30 -6.48
N ALA A 108 -5.60 25.81 -7.15
CA ALA A 108 -5.27 27.24 -7.20
C ALA A 108 -6.43 28.07 -7.78
N ALA A 109 -7.09 27.59 -8.85
CA ALA A 109 -8.26 28.26 -9.43
C ALA A 109 -9.49 28.28 -8.50
N ASN A 110 -9.51 27.42 -7.47
CA ASN A 110 -10.50 27.42 -6.40
C ASN A 110 -10.03 28.18 -5.13
N GLY A 111 -8.89 28.90 -5.21
CA GLY A 111 -8.33 29.66 -4.09
C GLY A 111 -7.65 28.82 -3.02
N ILE A 112 -7.32 27.57 -3.33
CA ILE A 112 -6.64 26.63 -2.43
C ILE A 112 -5.16 26.56 -2.84
N LYS A 113 -4.26 26.82 -1.90
CA LYS A 113 -2.82 26.75 -2.16
C LYS A 113 -2.38 25.31 -2.34
N ALA A 114 -1.61 25.05 -3.41
CA ALA A 114 -0.96 23.78 -3.68
C ALA A 114 0.53 23.86 -3.35
N TYR A 115 1.03 22.86 -2.60
CA TYR A 115 2.44 22.64 -2.32
C TYR A 115 2.89 21.43 -3.13
N VAL A 116 3.62 21.64 -4.22
CA VAL A 116 3.99 20.59 -5.18
C VAL A 116 5.47 20.25 -5.02
N PHE A 117 5.79 18.97 -4.85
CA PHE A 117 7.19 18.55 -4.83
C PHE A 117 7.87 18.83 -6.18
N GLU A 118 9.11 19.31 -6.11
CA GLU A 118 9.92 19.67 -7.29
C GLU A 118 10.26 18.50 -8.21
N SER A 119 10.26 17.28 -7.65
CA SER A 119 10.45 16.02 -8.36
C SER A 119 9.72 14.90 -7.61
N LEU A 120 9.74 13.68 -8.17
CA LEU A 120 9.08 12.52 -7.58
C LEU A 120 9.47 12.32 -6.10
N ARG A 121 8.49 11.99 -5.25
CA ARG A 121 8.69 11.71 -3.82
C ARG A 121 7.83 10.52 -3.36
N PRO A 122 8.30 9.78 -2.34
CA PRO A 122 7.58 8.64 -1.76
C PRO A 122 6.20 8.99 -1.18
N THR A 123 5.29 8.04 -1.23
CA THR A 123 3.99 8.11 -0.52
C THR A 123 4.13 8.51 0.95
N PRO A 124 5.02 7.87 1.77
CA PRO A 124 5.16 8.27 3.18
C PRO A 124 5.68 9.68 3.37
N GLU A 125 6.48 10.19 2.45
CA GLU A 125 6.97 11.56 2.51
C GLU A 125 5.87 12.58 2.22
N LEU A 126 4.91 12.27 1.34
CA LEU A 126 3.69 13.06 1.19
C LEU A 126 2.89 13.08 2.50
N SER A 127 2.66 11.90 3.10
CA SER A 127 1.97 11.80 4.39
C SER A 127 2.62 12.68 5.45
N TYR A 128 3.94 12.66 5.53
CA TYR A 128 4.73 13.53 6.38
C TYR A 128 4.55 15.02 6.03
N ALA A 129 4.61 15.37 4.73
CA ALA A 129 4.47 16.75 4.25
C ALA A 129 3.12 17.37 4.62
N VAL A 130 2.02 16.60 4.46
CA VAL A 130 0.67 17.03 4.87
C VAL A 130 0.66 17.46 6.35
N ARG A 131 1.23 16.65 7.22
CA ARG A 131 1.32 16.91 8.66
C ARG A 131 2.28 18.06 8.97
N LYS A 132 3.46 18.06 8.36
CA LYS A 132 4.50 19.07 8.60
C LYS A 132 4.09 20.47 8.17
N LEU A 133 3.41 20.60 7.05
CA LEU A 133 2.90 21.87 6.53
C LEU A 133 1.55 22.27 7.14
N GLY A 134 0.88 21.34 7.85
CA GLY A 134 -0.47 21.55 8.37
C GLY A 134 -1.51 21.69 7.25
N CYS A 135 -1.32 20.96 6.15
CA CYS A 135 -2.26 20.96 5.03
C CYS A 135 -3.60 20.32 5.41
N THR A 136 -4.67 20.72 4.74
CA THR A 136 -5.99 20.08 4.85
C THR A 136 -5.99 18.70 4.23
N ALA A 137 -5.27 18.54 3.11
CA ALA A 137 -5.27 17.32 2.34
C ALA A 137 -3.91 17.11 1.64
N GLY A 138 -3.71 15.90 1.14
CA GLY A 138 -2.62 15.54 0.24
C GLY A 138 -3.14 14.81 -1.00
N ILE A 139 -2.41 14.92 -2.10
CA ILE A 139 -2.66 14.19 -3.33
C ILE A 139 -1.38 13.45 -3.70
N ASN A 140 -1.46 12.15 -3.98
CA ASN A 140 -0.37 11.40 -4.57
C ASN A 140 -0.77 10.86 -5.94
N ILE A 141 -0.01 11.23 -6.96
CA ILE A 141 -0.20 10.74 -8.32
C ILE A 141 0.66 9.50 -8.51
N THR A 142 0.03 8.34 -8.37
CA THR A 142 0.69 7.03 -8.43
C THR A 142 -0.32 5.91 -8.62
N ALA A 143 0.08 4.85 -9.33
CA ALA A 143 -0.62 3.58 -9.33
C ALA A 143 0.15 2.49 -8.57
N SER A 144 1.08 2.88 -7.65
CA SER A 144 1.92 1.96 -6.88
C SER A 144 2.64 0.96 -7.82
N HIS A 145 2.45 -0.32 -7.63
CA HIS A 145 3.12 -1.40 -8.35
C HIS A 145 2.37 -1.90 -9.61
N ASN A 146 1.32 -1.21 -10.06
CA ASN A 146 0.60 -1.61 -11.29
C ASN A 146 1.50 -1.53 -12.54
N PRO A 147 1.15 -2.22 -13.65
CA PRO A 147 1.85 -2.12 -14.93
C PRO A 147 2.00 -0.67 -15.45
N PRO A 148 2.92 -0.42 -16.41
CA PRO A 148 3.30 0.94 -16.86
C PRO A 148 2.15 1.75 -17.46
N GLU A 149 1.16 1.10 -18.07
CA GLU A 149 0.00 1.76 -18.66
C GLU A 149 -0.98 2.37 -17.64
N TYR A 150 -0.81 2.09 -16.34
CA TYR A 150 -1.67 2.59 -15.27
C TYR A 150 -1.10 3.85 -14.63
N ASN A 151 -2.01 4.73 -14.20
CA ASN A 151 -1.73 5.77 -13.20
C ASN A 151 -2.89 5.87 -12.21
N GLY A 152 -2.76 6.72 -11.19
CA GLY A 152 -3.76 6.88 -10.16
C GLY A 152 -3.66 8.23 -9.46
N TYR A 153 -4.64 8.49 -8.61
CA TYR A 153 -4.80 9.72 -7.85
C TYR A 153 -5.30 9.35 -6.45
N LYS A 154 -4.41 9.31 -5.47
CA LYS A 154 -4.73 8.98 -4.06
C LYS A 154 -4.95 10.27 -3.29
N VAL A 155 -5.93 10.29 -2.38
CA VAL A 155 -6.23 11.44 -1.51
C VAL A 155 -5.94 11.10 -0.05
N TYR A 156 -5.30 12.03 0.62
CA TYR A 156 -4.95 12.03 2.04
C TYR A 156 -5.67 13.18 2.74
N TRP A 157 -5.93 13.04 4.05
CA TRP A 157 -6.52 14.12 4.84
C TRP A 157 -5.49 14.74 5.79
N GLU A 158 -5.92 15.69 6.62
CA GLU A 158 -5.03 16.53 7.44
C GLU A 158 -4.17 15.76 8.46
N ASP A 159 -4.58 14.55 8.85
CA ASP A 159 -3.78 13.66 9.70
C ASP A 159 -2.62 12.97 8.94
N GLY A 160 -2.60 13.05 7.60
CA GLY A 160 -1.64 12.41 6.73
C GLY A 160 -2.01 10.98 6.32
N ALA A 161 -3.16 10.44 6.72
CA ALA A 161 -3.67 9.15 6.26
C ALA A 161 -4.50 9.29 4.97
N GLN A 162 -4.60 8.22 4.19
CA GLN A 162 -5.59 8.15 3.12
C GLN A 162 -7.00 8.32 3.70
N ILE A 163 -7.86 9.00 2.92
CA ILE A 163 -9.21 9.35 3.36
C ILE A 163 -10.04 8.14 3.81
N THR A 164 -10.77 8.35 4.90
CA THR A 164 -11.76 7.43 5.48
C THR A 164 -13.08 8.17 5.68
N PRO A 165 -14.19 7.49 6.01
CA PRO A 165 -15.42 8.18 6.36
C PRO A 165 -15.22 9.20 7.50
N PRO A 166 -15.84 10.39 7.42
CA PRO A 166 -16.83 10.83 6.42
C PRO A 166 -16.22 11.48 5.15
N HIS A 167 -14.90 11.68 5.11
CA HIS A 167 -14.24 12.46 4.05
C HIS A 167 -14.29 11.77 2.70
N ASP A 168 -14.06 10.46 2.63
CA ASP A 168 -14.13 9.69 1.38
C ASP A 168 -15.49 9.82 0.71
N THR A 169 -16.57 9.61 1.45
CA THR A 169 -17.95 9.73 0.95
C THR A 169 -18.26 11.17 0.53
N GLY A 170 -17.88 12.15 1.36
CA GLY A 170 -18.12 13.56 1.07
C GLY A 170 -17.40 14.04 -0.20
N ILE A 171 -16.15 13.61 -0.41
CA ILE A 171 -15.39 13.92 -1.62
C ILE A 171 -15.99 13.23 -2.83
N MET A 172 -16.35 11.94 -2.72
CA MET A 172 -17.01 11.19 -3.81
C MET A 172 -18.29 11.86 -4.27
N ASP A 173 -19.12 12.34 -3.35
CA ASP A 173 -20.36 13.03 -3.69
C ASP A 173 -20.08 14.33 -4.45
N GLU A 174 -19.09 15.12 -4.03
CA GLU A 174 -18.71 16.35 -4.74
C GLU A 174 -18.10 16.05 -6.12
N VAL A 175 -17.34 14.96 -6.29
CA VAL A 175 -16.81 14.52 -7.59
C VAL A 175 -17.96 14.11 -8.54
N ARG A 176 -18.97 13.39 -8.03
CA ARG A 176 -20.17 12.99 -8.81
C ARG A 176 -21.01 14.20 -9.24
N ASN A 177 -21.01 15.26 -8.43
CA ASN A 177 -21.72 16.50 -8.75
C ASN A 177 -21.05 17.30 -9.87
N VAL A 178 -19.80 17.03 -10.22
CA VAL A 178 -19.13 17.62 -11.40
C VAL A 178 -19.56 16.85 -12.64
N THR A 179 -20.68 17.25 -13.24
CA THR A 179 -21.27 16.58 -14.41
C THR A 179 -20.80 17.15 -15.77
N ASP A 180 -20.27 18.37 -15.76
CA ASP A 180 -19.71 19.05 -16.95
C ASP A 180 -18.23 19.33 -16.75
N TYR A 181 -17.39 18.72 -17.57
CA TYR A 181 -15.93 18.93 -17.55
C TYR A 181 -15.54 20.39 -17.80
N ALA A 182 -16.32 21.14 -18.62
CA ALA A 182 -16.07 22.54 -18.88
C ALA A 182 -16.32 23.46 -17.67
N SER A 183 -17.03 22.97 -16.65
CA SER A 183 -17.27 23.68 -15.40
C SER A 183 -16.10 23.62 -14.42
N VAL A 184 -15.13 22.73 -14.68
CA VAL A 184 -13.92 22.59 -13.84
C VAL A 184 -13.05 23.82 -13.96
N LYS A 185 -12.70 24.40 -12.84
CA LYS A 185 -11.85 25.58 -12.79
C LYS A 185 -10.38 25.18 -12.93
N THR A 186 -9.64 25.94 -13.71
CA THR A 186 -8.18 25.84 -13.81
C THR A 186 -7.60 27.21 -14.08
N MET A 187 -6.29 27.40 -13.87
CA MET A 187 -5.60 28.65 -14.19
C MET A 187 -4.19 28.40 -14.73
N PRO A 188 -3.60 29.37 -15.45
CA PRO A 188 -2.22 29.25 -15.90
C PRO A 188 -1.23 29.17 -14.74
N LEU A 189 -0.19 28.31 -14.88
CA LEU A 189 0.85 28.07 -13.88
C LEU A 189 1.52 29.38 -13.40
N GLU A 190 1.89 30.25 -14.34
CA GLU A 190 2.56 31.52 -14.02
C GLU A 190 1.68 32.43 -13.15
N LYS A 191 0.35 32.42 -13.39
CA LYS A 191 -0.59 33.14 -12.58
C LYS A 191 -0.73 32.51 -11.18
N ALA A 192 -0.82 31.19 -11.10
CA ALA A 192 -0.91 30.50 -9.82
C ALA A 192 0.33 30.77 -8.94
N LYS A 193 1.53 30.77 -9.54
CA LYS A 193 2.79 31.15 -8.88
C LYS A 193 2.79 32.61 -8.43
N ALA A 194 2.39 33.53 -9.30
CA ALA A 194 2.34 34.96 -9.00
C ALA A 194 1.34 35.29 -7.87
N ASP A 195 0.22 34.58 -7.83
CA ASP A 195 -0.80 34.73 -6.79
C ASP A 195 -0.40 34.02 -5.45
N GLY A 196 0.74 33.28 -5.43
CA GLY A 196 1.21 32.52 -4.26
C GLY A 196 0.39 31.25 -3.97
N LEU A 197 -0.40 30.79 -4.93
CA LEU A 197 -1.27 29.61 -4.84
C LEU A 197 -0.61 28.33 -5.36
N TYR A 198 0.56 28.41 -5.98
CA TYR A 198 1.41 27.28 -6.36
C TYR A 198 2.80 27.48 -5.73
N GLN A 199 3.18 26.60 -4.85
CA GLN A 199 4.49 26.63 -4.20
C GLN A 199 5.21 25.31 -4.41
N THR A 200 6.44 25.39 -4.92
CA THR A 200 7.33 24.23 -5.00
C THR A 200 7.93 23.93 -3.62
N ILE A 201 7.98 22.68 -3.24
CA ILE A 201 8.60 22.14 -2.03
C ILE A 201 9.62 21.05 -2.39
N GLY A 202 10.56 20.78 -1.50
CA GLY A 202 11.64 19.80 -1.72
C GLY A 202 12.45 19.61 -0.45
N ALA A 203 13.70 20.08 -0.42
CA ALA A 203 14.63 19.88 0.70
C ALA A 203 14.09 20.38 2.07
N ASP A 204 13.20 21.36 2.08
CA ASP A 204 12.50 21.85 3.28
C ASP A 204 11.56 20.81 3.90
N ILE A 205 11.21 19.77 3.15
CA ILE A 205 10.46 18.59 3.61
C ILE A 205 11.38 17.37 3.71
N ASP A 206 12.23 17.13 2.70
CA ASP A 206 13.13 15.97 2.65
C ASP A 206 14.05 15.90 3.88
N ASP A 207 14.67 17.03 4.26
CA ASP A 207 15.61 17.08 5.38
C ASP A 207 14.96 16.75 6.73
N PRO A 208 13.83 17.39 7.12
CA PRO A 208 13.16 17.01 8.35
C PRO A 208 12.54 15.60 8.29
N TYR A 209 12.08 15.10 7.13
CA TYR A 209 11.61 13.73 7.01
C TYR A 209 12.72 12.72 7.33
N ILE A 210 13.89 12.85 6.71
CA ILE A 210 15.06 11.98 7.02
C ILE A 210 15.47 12.12 8.50
N ALA A 211 15.39 13.32 9.06
CA ALA A 211 15.69 13.53 10.47
C ALA A 211 14.69 12.81 11.40
N GLU A 212 13.40 12.73 11.04
CA GLU A 212 12.42 11.93 11.78
C GLU A 212 12.73 10.43 11.70
N LEU A 213 13.09 9.91 10.51
CA LEU A 213 13.46 8.50 10.35
C LEU A 213 14.66 8.14 11.24
N LYS A 214 15.67 8.99 11.30
CA LYS A 214 16.87 8.74 12.12
C LYS A 214 16.58 8.68 13.63
N LYS A 215 15.49 9.29 14.12
CA LYS A 215 15.08 9.16 15.53
C LYS A 215 14.55 7.77 15.88
N LEU A 216 14.17 6.96 14.88
CA LEU A 216 13.69 5.60 15.08
C LEU A 216 14.82 4.61 15.35
N VAL A 217 16.06 4.96 15.02
CA VAL A 217 17.24 4.10 15.19
C VAL A 217 17.44 3.78 16.65
N LEU A 218 17.58 2.49 16.96
CA LEU A 218 17.70 1.95 18.33
C LEU A 218 19.15 1.61 18.68
N HIS A 219 19.93 1.12 17.70
CA HIS A 219 21.29 0.61 17.90
C HIS A 219 22.29 1.17 16.89
N GLN A 220 22.53 2.48 16.94
CA GLN A 220 23.58 3.12 16.13
C GLN A 220 24.96 2.50 16.41
N ASP A 221 25.21 2.08 17.66
CA ASP A 221 26.47 1.44 18.06
C ASP A 221 26.71 0.08 17.36
N CYS A 222 25.66 -0.66 17.03
CA CYS A 222 25.75 -1.88 16.22
C CYS A 222 26.05 -1.56 14.76
N ILE A 223 25.42 -0.51 14.22
CA ILE A 223 25.69 -0.03 12.86
C ILE A 223 27.17 0.37 12.77
N ASP A 224 27.65 1.21 13.68
CA ASP A 224 29.04 1.71 13.69
C ASP A 224 30.09 0.59 13.71
N LYS A 225 29.75 -0.55 14.33
CA LYS A 225 30.66 -1.71 14.41
C LYS A 225 30.77 -2.50 13.11
N VAL A 226 29.65 -2.66 12.35
CA VAL A 226 29.59 -3.63 11.25
C VAL A 226 29.17 -3.05 9.90
N ALA A 227 28.81 -1.77 9.81
CA ALA A 227 28.30 -1.17 8.57
C ALA A 227 29.31 -1.24 7.40
N SER A 228 30.61 -1.22 7.70
CA SER A 228 31.67 -1.40 6.69
C SER A 228 31.78 -2.85 6.15
N GLU A 229 31.18 -3.81 6.83
CA GLU A 229 31.20 -5.23 6.44
C GLU A 229 29.87 -5.68 5.86
N LEU A 230 28.76 -5.02 6.27
CA LEU A 230 27.42 -5.36 5.81
C LEU A 230 27.21 -4.90 4.38
N LYS A 231 26.95 -5.83 3.48
CA LYS A 231 26.72 -5.57 2.06
C LYS A 231 25.24 -5.62 1.72
N ILE A 232 24.73 -4.52 1.24
CA ILE A 232 23.32 -4.31 0.91
C ILE A 232 23.18 -4.10 -0.59
N VAL A 233 22.35 -4.89 -1.26
CA VAL A 233 21.90 -4.57 -2.62
C VAL A 233 20.54 -3.92 -2.54
N TYR A 234 20.35 -2.86 -3.30
CA TYR A 234 19.10 -2.12 -3.34
C TYR A 234 18.63 -1.86 -4.78
N THR A 235 17.34 -2.05 -5.03
CA THR A 235 16.68 -1.60 -6.25
C THR A 235 15.46 -0.74 -5.93
N PRO A 236 15.39 0.49 -6.45
CA PRO A 236 14.20 1.34 -6.37
C PRO A 236 13.11 0.94 -7.38
N LEU A 237 13.32 -0.07 -8.23
CA LEU A 237 12.43 -0.43 -9.34
C LEU A 237 11.99 0.80 -10.13
N HIS A 238 12.95 1.65 -10.52
CA HIS A 238 12.75 2.91 -11.23
C HIS A 238 11.89 3.96 -10.49
N GLY A 239 11.71 3.81 -9.17
CA GLY A 239 10.76 4.58 -8.39
C GLY A 239 11.37 5.65 -7.48
N THR A 240 10.53 6.18 -6.61
CA THR A 240 10.79 7.31 -5.70
C THR A 240 11.74 6.97 -4.56
N GLY A 241 11.88 5.69 -4.21
CA GLY A 241 12.73 5.25 -3.10
C GLY A 241 14.24 5.46 -3.32
N ASN A 242 14.69 5.67 -4.57
CA ASN A 242 16.12 5.74 -4.91
C ASN A 242 16.91 6.71 -4.01
N LEU A 243 16.50 7.96 -3.96
CA LEU A 243 17.24 8.97 -3.22
C LEU A 243 17.08 8.83 -1.69
N PRO A 244 15.86 8.75 -1.12
CA PRO A 244 15.68 8.74 0.32
C PRO A 244 16.22 7.47 1.00
N VAL A 245 16.08 6.27 0.41
CA VAL A 245 16.64 5.04 0.98
C VAL A 245 18.17 5.12 1.02
N ARG A 246 18.79 5.50 -0.09
CA ARG A 246 20.26 5.65 -0.15
C ARG A 246 20.77 6.73 0.79
N ARG A 247 20.04 7.83 0.90
CA ARG A 247 20.39 8.95 1.79
C ARG A 247 20.36 8.50 3.24
N VAL A 248 19.27 7.91 3.72
CA VAL A 248 19.16 7.51 5.13
C VAL A 248 20.20 6.44 5.49
N LEU A 249 20.43 5.45 4.63
CA LEU A 249 21.46 4.42 4.86
C LEU A 249 22.88 5.03 4.92
N LYS A 250 23.19 5.94 4.00
CA LYS A 250 24.48 6.66 3.99
C LYS A 250 24.66 7.51 5.25
N GLU A 251 23.64 8.25 5.66
CA GLU A 251 23.71 9.12 6.86
C GLU A 251 23.84 8.32 8.17
N LEU A 252 23.43 7.04 8.17
CA LEU A 252 23.62 6.11 9.29
C LEU A 252 24.99 5.42 9.27
N GLY A 253 25.75 5.52 8.17
CA GLY A 253 27.09 4.97 8.07
C GLY A 253 27.21 3.70 7.23
N PHE A 254 26.16 3.22 6.58
CA PHE A 254 26.25 2.09 5.66
C PHE A 254 26.98 2.51 4.38
N THR A 255 28.16 1.93 4.14
CA THR A 255 29.04 2.30 3.02
C THR A 255 28.99 1.32 1.84
N ASN A 256 28.51 0.10 2.07
CA ASN A 256 28.44 -0.96 1.05
C ASN A 256 27.00 -1.15 0.55
N VAL A 257 26.40 -0.08 0.03
CA VAL A 257 25.08 -0.11 -0.61
C VAL A 257 25.28 -0.12 -2.12
N TYR A 258 24.96 -1.24 -2.75
CA TYR A 258 25.07 -1.49 -4.18
C TYR A 258 23.70 -1.34 -4.83
N VAL A 259 23.52 -0.29 -5.62
CA VAL A 259 22.26 -0.07 -6.36
C VAL A 259 22.29 -0.86 -7.66
N VAL A 260 21.18 -1.48 -8.04
CA VAL A 260 21.03 -2.15 -9.35
C VAL A 260 21.01 -1.08 -10.44
N PRO A 261 22.06 -1.00 -11.30
CA PRO A 261 22.23 0.14 -12.21
C PRO A 261 21.10 0.28 -13.23
N GLU A 262 20.58 -0.86 -13.69
CA GLU A 262 19.53 -0.92 -14.72
C GLU A 262 18.15 -0.45 -14.18
N GLN A 263 17.98 -0.40 -12.84
CA GLN A 263 16.73 -0.05 -12.16
C GLN A 263 16.85 1.24 -11.33
N GLU A 264 18.02 1.89 -11.36
CA GLU A 264 18.32 3.05 -10.50
C GLU A 264 17.54 4.31 -10.91
N LEU A 265 17.53 4.62 -12.21
CA LEU A 265 16.92 5.86 -12.68
C LEU A 265 15.40 5.72 -12.84
N PRO A 266 14.65 6.81 -12.57
CA PRO A 266 13.21 6.84 -12.81
C PRO A 266 12.88 6.55 -14.28
N ASP A 267 11.94 5.63 -14.52
CA ASP A 267 11.48 5.29 -15.85
C ASP A 267 10.02 4.78 -15.79
N GLY A 268 9.11 5.47 -16.45
CA GLY A 268 7.68 5.14 -16.45
C GLY A 268 7.33 3.88 -17.24
N ASP A 269 8.23 3.40 -18.11
CA ASP A 269 8.05 2.14 -18.85
C ASP A 269 8.43 0.90 -18.03
N PHE A 270 9.16 1.07 -16.91
CA PHE A 270 9.66 -0.03 -16.08
C PHE A 270 10.33 -1.16 -16.89
N PRO A 271 11.31 -0.86 -17.77
CA PRO A 271 11.74 -1.74 -18.87
C PRO A 271 12.39 -3.06 -18.41
N THR A 272 12.69 -3.20 -17.13
CA THR A 272 13.36 -4.37 -16.56
C THR A 272 12.40 -5.39 -15.94
N VAL A 273 11.10 -5.08 -15.87
CA VAL A 273 10.07 -5.90 -15.22
C VAL A 273 8.74 -5.79 -15.96
N SER A 274 7.91 -6.81 -15.91
CA SER A 274 6.55 -6.74 -16.48
C SER A 274 5.64 -5.79 -15.68
N TYR A 275 5.89 -5.68 -14.38
CA TYR A 275 5.30 -4.70 -13.48
C TYR A 275 6.20 -4.53 -12.23
N PRO A 276 6.30 -3.31 -11.68
CA PRO A 276 7.28 -2.97 -10.65
C PRO A 276 6.80 -3.35 -9.24
N ASN A 277 6.53 -4.65 -9.02
CA ASN A 277 6.02 -5.16 -7.75
C ASN A 277 7.09 -5.93 -6.98
N PRO A 278 7.53 -5.46 -5.78
CA PRO A 278 8.51 -6.15 -4.97
C PRO A 278 8.01 -7.47 -4.33
N GLU A 279 6.75 -7.85 -4.53
CA GLU A 279 6.24 -9.18 -4.20
C GLU A 279 6.63 -10.22 -5.27
N ALA A 280 6.92 -9.77 -6.51
CA ALA A 280 7.21 -10.64 -7.63
C ALA A 280 8.70 -11.03 -7.68
N ALA A 281 8.98 -12.33 -7.85
CA ALA A 281 10.35 -12.83 -7.98
C ALA A 281 11.11 -12.20 -9.17
N GLU A 282 10.39 -11.86 -10.25
CA GLU A 282 10.93 -11.18 -11.42
C GLU A 282 11.59 -9.84 -11.07
N ALA A 283 11.00 -9.07 -10.14
CA ALA A 283 11.52 -7.78 -9.71
C ALA A 283 12.92 -7.87 -9.08
N PHE A 284 13.26 -9.03 -8.53
CA PHE A 284 14.54 -9.30 -7.89
C PHE A 284 15.59 -9.94 -8.80
N ALA A 285 15.29 -10.29 -10.04
CA ALA A 285 16.22 -11.02 -10.91
C ALA A 285 17.59 -10.34 -11.03
N LEU A 286 17.61 -9.03 -11.29
CA LEU A 286 18.85 -8.23 -11.37
C LEU A 286 19.49 -8.03 -9.99
N GLY A 287 18.68 -7.76 -8.97
CA GLY A 287 19.14 -7.63 -7.59
C GLY A 287 19.82 -8.89 -7.06
N LEU A 288 19.25 -10.08 -7.32
CA LEU A 288 19.82 -11.37 -6.97
C LEU A 288 21.13 -11.64 -7.73
N ALA A 289 21.20 -11.31 -9.02
CA ALA A 289 22.43 -11.43 -9.80
C ALA A 289 23.54 -10.55 -9.24
N LEU A 290 23.24 -9.29 -8.91
CA LEU A 290 24.18 -8.38 -8.26
C LEU A 290 24.54 -8.87 -6.86
N GLY A 291 23.57 -9.33 -6.07
CA GLY A 291 23.76 -9.84 -4.72
C GLY A 291 24.75 -11.02 -4.68
N LYS A 292 24.60 -11.97 -5.59
CA LYS A 292 25.55 -13.09 -5.76
C LYS A 292 26.96 -12.60 -6.14
N LYS A 293 27.04 -11.58 -7.01
CA LYS A 293 28.32 -11.03 -7.47
C LYS A 293 29.11 -10.34 -6.34
N VAL A 294 28.43 -9.56 -5.50
CA VAL A 294 29.06 -8.82 -4.41
C VAL A 294 29.06 -9.58 -3.08
N ASP A 295 28.40 -10.74 -3.05
CA ASP A 295 28.18 -11.54 -1.84
C ASP A 295 27.42 -10.74 -0.78
N ALA A 296 26.22 -10.26 -1.13
CA ALA A 296 25.40 -9.40 -0.29
C ALA A 296 24.80 -10.14 0.90
N ASP A 297 24.67 -9.49 2.05
CA ASP A 297 23.96 -10.00 3.22
C ASP A 297 22.43 -9.94 3.02
N LEU A 298 21.94 -8.87 2.34
CA LEU A 298 20.51 -8.69 2.04
C LEU A 298 20.30 -7.91 0.74
N ILE A 299 19.14 -8.12 0.13
CA ILE A 299 18.72 -7.46 -1.12
C ILE A 299 17.34 -6.86 -0.88
N LEU A 300 17.20 -5.57 -1.16
CA LEU A 300 16.01 -4.77 -0.92
C LEU A 300 15.43 -4.26 -2.25
N ALA A 301 14.11 -4.25 -2.35
CA ALA A 301 13.39 -3.63 -3.48
C ALA A 301 12.21 -2.82 -2.96
N THR A 302 12.07 -1.57 -3.42
CA THR A 302 10.89 -0.74 -3.17
C THR A 302 10.04 -0.60 -4.43
N ASP A 303 8.72 -0.52 -4.29
CA ASP A 303 7.83 -0.21 -5.40
C ASP A 303 7.94 1.28 -5.81
N PRO A 304 7.32 1.69 -6.94
CA PRO A 304 7.52 3.05 -7.49
C PRO A 304 7.19 4.19 -6.55
N ASP A 305 6.20 4.07 -5.68
CA ASP A 305 5.85 5.09 -4.67
C ASP A 305 6.44 4.79 -3.28
N ALA A 306 7.31 3.77 -3.18
CA ALA A 306 8.11 3.40 -2.02
C ALA A 306 7.29 3.27 -0.71
N ASP A 307 6.10 2.70 -0.82
CA ASP A 307 5.30 2.31 0.34
C ASP A 307 5.43 0.82 0.69
N ARG A 308 6.05 -0.01 -0.19
CA ARG A 308 6.29 -1.45 -0.02
C ARG A 308 7.77 -1.79 -0.11
N LEU A 309 8.19 -2.75 0.72
CA LEU A 309 9.55 -3.27 0.78
C LEU A 309 9.57 -4.78 0.57
N GLY A 310 10.12 -5.23 -0.55
CA GLY A 310 10.50 -6.63 -0.78
C GLY A 310 11.92 -6.91 -0.30
N VAL A 311 12.17 -8.13 0.16
CA VAL A 311 13.41 -8.49 0.84
C VAL A 311 13.85 -9.90 0.46
N TYR A 312 15.14 -10.05 0.15
CA TYR A 312 15.85 -11.32 0.17
C TYR A 312 17.00 -11.26 1.18
N VAL A 313 17.16 -12.32 1.95
CA VAL A 313 18.20 -12.44 2.97
C VAL A 313 19.07 -13.65 2.72
N LYS A 314 20.37 -13.53 3.00
CA LYS A 314 21.33 -14.62 2.80
C LYS A 314 21.28 -15.59 3.96
N ASP A 315 21.21 -16.88 3.65
CA ASP A 315 21.52 -17.97 4.57
C ASP A 315 23.04 -18.19 4.60
N ALA A 316 23.66 -17.98 5.75
CA ALA A 316 25.10 -18.15 5.91
C ALA A 316 25.57 -19.60 5.80
N GLN A 317 24.68 -20.59 6.05
CA GLN A 317 25.05 -22.01 6.01
C GLN A 317 25.08 -22.55 4.57
N THR A 318 24.11 -22.15 3.76
CA THR A 318 23.98 -22.64 2.37
C THR A 318 24.52 -21.67 1.33
N GLY A 319 24.62 -20.38 1.67
CA GLY A 319 24.92 -19.28 0.74
C GLY A 319 23.74 -18.92 -0.18
N GLU A 320 22.58 -19.51 0.01
CA GLU A 320 21.37 -19.20 -0.75
C GLU A 320 20.66 -17.94 -0.24
N TYR A 321 19.81 -17.35 -1.09
CA TYR A 321 18.99 -16.21 -0.74
C TYR A 321 17.54 -16.63 -0.56
N HIS A 322 16.96 -16.37 0.60
CA HIS A 322 15.56 -16.62 0.92
C HIS A 322 14.72 -15.35 0.78
N SER A 323 13.62 -15.43 0.04
CA SER A 323 12.63 -14.36 0.00
C SER A 323 11.87 -14.30 1.31
N LEU A 324 11.75 -13.11 1.90
CA LEU A 324 10.83 -12.85 3.00
C LEU A 324 9.50 -12.33 2.43
N THR A 325 8.39 -12.99 2.74
CA THR A 325 7.06 -12.46 2.44
C THR A 325 6.80 -11.18 3.23
N GLY A 326 5.80 -10.38 2.84
CA GLY A 326 5.43 -9.19 3.60
C GLY A 326 5.07 -9.48 5.06
N ASN A 327 4.45 -10.65 5.31
CA ASN A 327 4.20 -11.13 6.67
C ASN A 327 5.50 -11.43 7.44
N MET A 328 6.46 -12.09 6.81
CA MET A 328 7.75 -12.42 7.43
C MET A 328 8.56 -11.16 7.72
N SER A 329 8.74 -10.27 6.73
CA SER A 329 9.51 -9.03 6.89
C SER A 329 8.85 -8.07 7.89
N GLY A 330 7.52 -7.93 7.83
CA GLY A 330 6.77 -7.12 8.77
C GLY A 330 6.89 -7.62 10.22
N CYS A 331 6.74 -8.93 10.44
CA CYS A 331 6.94 -9.52 11.77
C CYS A 331 8.40 -9.40 12.25
N LEU A 332 9.38 -9.59 11.36
CA LEU A 332 10.80 -9.47 11.71
C LEU A 332 11.15 -8.05 12.15
N ILE A 333 10.70 -7.03 11.40
CA ILE A 333 10.89 -5.62 11.78
C ILE A 333 10.13 -5.31 13.08
N GLY A 334 8.88 -5.76 13.19
CA GLY A 334 8.03 -5.54 14.38
C GLY A 334 8.62 -6.16 15.64
N ASP A 335 9.05 -7.41 15.58
CA ASP A 335 9.70 -8.11 16.70
C ASP A 335 11.00 -7.39 17.12
N TYR A 336 11.81 -7.00 16.14
CA TYR A 336 13.04 -6.24 16.40
C TYR A 336 12.73 -4.91 17.10
N VAL A 337 11.84 -4.09 16.53
CA VAL A 337 11.51 -2.75 17.06
C VAL A 337 10.92 -2.85 18.47
N ILE A 338 9.93 -3.72 18.67
CA ILE A 338 9.25 -3.88 19.97
C ILE A 338 10.20 -4.49 21.00
N GLY A 339 10.97 -5.52 20.63
CA GLY A 339 11.93 -6.18 21.50
C GLY A 339 13.05 -5.25 21.96
N GLN A 340 13.64 -4.50 21.04
CA GLN A 340 14.73 -3.58 21.38
C GLN A 340 14.23 -2.35 22.17
N ARG A 341 13.03 -1.84 21.87
CA ARG A 341 12.42 -0.80 22.71
C ARG A 341 12.17 -1.30 24.13
N LYS A 342 11.71 -2.56 24.29
CA LYS A 342 11.53 -3.17 25.62
C LYS A 342 12.83 -3.23 26.41
N GLU A 343 13.93 -3.64 25.77
CA GLU A 343 15.24 -3.74 26.38
C GLU A 343 15.81 -2.38 26.78
N LEU A 344 15.67 -1.39 25.92
CA LEU A 344 16.27 -0.07 26.11
C LEU A 344 15.47 0.86 27.00
N PHE A 345 14.13 0.83 26.90
CA PHE A 345 13.26 1.86 27.49
C PHE A 345 12.08 1.28 28.29
N GLY A 346 11.81 -0.02 28.19
CA GLY A 346 10.54 -0.61 28.59
C GLY A 346 9.43 -0.37 27.57
N LEU A 347 8.28 -1.05 27.76
CA LEU A 347 7.11 -0.83 26.91
C LEU A 347 6.01 -0.12 27.69
N PRO A 348 5.22 0.74 27.04
CA PRO A 348 4.02 1.32 27.66
C PRO A 348 2.99 0.22 27.95
N GLU A 349 2.21 0.39 29.02
CA GLU A 349 1.19 -0.58 29.45
C GLU A 349 0.08 -0.77 28.40
N ASP A 350 -0.21 0.28 27.61
CA ASP A 350 -1.18 0.32 26.52
C ASP A 350 -0.53 0.26 25.13
N GLY A 351 0.67 -0.34 25.06
CA GLY A 351 1.40 -0.50 23.79
C GLY A 351 0.66 -1.41 22.82
N ALA A 352 0.54 -1.00 21.54
CA ALA A 352 -0.22 -1.73 20.55
C ALA A 352 0.61 -2.09 19.30
N PHE A 353 0.47 -3.33 18.85
CA PHE A 353 0.83 -3.81 17.53
C PHE A 353 -0.45 -3.87 16.67
N ILE A 354 -0.47 -3.20 15.54
CA ILE A 354 -1.66 -3.12 14.67
C ILE A 354 -1.40 -3.89 13.37
N ARG A 355 -2.33 -4.75 12.95
CA ARG A 355 -2.26 -5.49 11.69
C ARG A 355 -3.59 -5.53 10.94
N SER A 356 -3.54 -5.77 9.63
CA SER A 356 -4.76 -6.08 8.87
C SER A 356 -5.31 -7.46 9.25
N ILE A 357 -6.62 -7.66 9.09
CA ILE A 357 -7.30 -8.95 9.34
C ILE A 357 -6.77 -10.11 8.49
N VAL A 358 -6.06 -9.83 7.40
CA VAL A 358 -5.48 -10.83 6.49
C VAL A 358 -3.96 -10.97 6.64
N SER A 359 -3.35 -10.26 7.59
CA SER A 359 -1.96 -10.46 7.97
C SER A 359 -1.81 -11.68 8.88
N THR A 360 -0.58 -12.16 8.99
CA THR A 360 -0.24 -13.39 9.72
C THR A 360 -0.61 -13.35 11.21
N ASN A 361 -1.08 -14.49 11.74
CA ASN A 361 -1.29 -14.68 13.17
C ASN A 361 0.03 -14.80 13.98
N MET A 362 1.20 -14.74 13.34
CA MET A 362 2.48 -14.60 14.05
C MET A 362 2.51 -13.27 14.82
N ALA A 363 1.89 -12.21 14.31
CA ALA A 363 1.79 -10.93 15.00
C ALA A 363 1.06 -11.04 16.36
N ASP A 364 0.03 -11.92 16.44
CA ASP A 364 -0.69 -12.22 17.70
C ASP A 364 0.26 -12.85 18.72
N ALA A 365 1.08 -13.80 18.27
CA ALA A 365 2.05 -14.47 19.14
C ALA A 365 3.16 -13.51 19.61
N ILE A 366 3.60 -12.59 18.76
CA ILE A 366 4.57 -11.53 19.12
C ILE A 366 3.96 -10.61 20.17
N ALA A 367 2.75 -10.09 19.95
CA ALA A 367 2.07 -9.20 20.89
C ALA A 367 1.87 -9.88 22.26
N ALA A 368 1.41 -11.14 22.26
CA ALA A 368 1.25 -11.93 23.49
C ALA A 368 2.57 -12.13 24.24
N TYR A 369 3.67 -12.39 23.53
CA TYR A 369 4.99 -12.57 24.13
C TYR A 369 5.52 -11.31 24.82
N TYR A 370 5.27 -10.15 24.22
CA TYR A 370 5.69 -8.87 24.82
C TYR A 370 4.70 -8.31 25.83
N GLY A 371 3.48 -8.87 25.91
CA GLY A 371 2.43 -8.41 26.81
C GLY A 371 1.82 -7.07 26.38
N ILE A 372 1.68 -6.86 25.09
CA ILE A 372 1.10 -5.67 24.48
C ILE A 372 -0.21 -6.02 23.75
N ASP A 373 -1.00 -5.01 23.43
CA ASP A 373 -2.24 -5.20 22.68
C ASP A 373 -1.97 -5.53 21.21
N LEU A 374 -2.72 -6.50 20.68
CA LEU A 374 -2.86 -6.70 19.25
C LEU A 374 -4.18 -6.09 18.78
N ILE A 375 -4.13 -5.22 17.79
CA ILE A 375 -5.31 -4.59 17.20
C ILE A 375 -5.45 -5.03 15.76
N GLU A 376 -6.58 -5.67 15.43
CA GLU A 376 -6.95 -6.00 14.07
C GLU A 376 -7.71 -4.82 13.43
N VAL A 377 -7.39 -4.52 12.16
CA VAL A 377 -8.12 -3.55 11.33
C VAL A 377 -8.46 -4.16 9.98
N LEU A 378 -9.40 -3.57 9.25
CA LEU A 378 -9.67 -3.97 7.87
C LEU A 378 -8.44 -3.75 6.98
N THR A 379 -8.39 -4.45 5.83
CA THR A 379 -7.32 -4.28 4.85
C THR A 379 -7.30 -2.86 4.29
N GLY A 380 -6.13 -2.26 4.29
CA GLY A 380 -5.85 -0.89 3.88
C GLY A 380 -5.21 -0.11 5.01
N PHE A 381 -3.96 0.36 4.79
CA PHE A 381 -3.16 1.01 5.83
C PHE A 381 -3.83 2.25 6.43
N LYS A 382 -4.78 2.85 5.71
CA LYS A 382 -5.62 3.94 6.21
C LYS A 382 -6.32 3.62 7.54
N PHE A 383 -6.68 2.36 7.79
CA PHE A 383 -7.28 1.95 9.05
C PHE A 383 -6.25 1.85 10.18
N ILE A 384 -4.98 1.55 9.85
CA ILE A 384 -3.86 1.68 10.80
C ILE A 384 -3.63 3.16 11.11
N GLY A 385 -3.58 4.02 10.08
CA GLY A 385 -3.48 5.46 10.23
C GLY A 385 -4.61 6.04 11.10
N GLN A 386 -5.85 5.59 10.89
CA GLN A 386 -7.01 5.97 11.68
C GLN A 386 -6.86 5.57 13.17
N LYS A 387 -6.29 4.40 13.46
CA LYS A 387 -6.02 3.98 14.85
C LYS A 387 -4.94 4.83 15.50
N ILE A 388 -3.92 5.23 14.77
CA ILE A 388 -2.90 6.16 15.28
C ILE A 388 -3.55 7.51 15.63
N LEU A 389 -4.42 8.04 14.78
CA LEU A 389 -5.18 9.28 15.05
C LEU A 389 -6.06 9.12 16.29
N GLU A 390 -6.80 8.01 16.42
CA GLU A 390 -7.64 7.72 17.58
C GLU A 390 -6.82 7.72 18.88
N PHE A 391 -5.61 7.16 18.87
CA PHE A 391 -4.72 7.19 20.03
C PHE A 391 -4.27 8.61 20.37
N GLU A 392 -3.93 9.42 19.37
CA GLU A 392 -3.57 10.83 19.57
C GLU A 392 -4.73 11.67 20.15
N GLU A 393 -5.94 11.48 19.63
CA GLU A 393 -7.12 12.23 20.06
C GLU A 393 -7.64 11.82 21.44
N THR A 394 -7.59 10.53 21.75
CA THR A 394 -8.16 9.99 23.00
C THR A 394 -7.14 9.91 24.12
N GLY A 395 -5.85 9.90 23.79
CA GLY A 395 -4.78 9.61 24.74
C GLY A 395 -4.84 8.18 25.30
N LYS A 396 -5.50 7.25 24.59
CA LYS A 396 -5.63 5.84 24.97
C LYS A 396 -5.02 4.95 23.90
N GLY A 397 -4.05 4.14 24.30
CA GLY A 397 -3.24 3.33 23.40
C GLY A 397 -1.97 4.06 22.95
N THR A 398 -0.90 3.29 22.84
CA THR A 398 0.40 3.75 22.34
C THR A 398 0.80 2.91 21.13
N TYR A 399 0.93 3.55 19.97
CA TYR A 399 1.36 2.88 18.75
C TYR A 399 2.82 2.45 18.86
N LEU A 400 3.09 1.16 18.68
CA LEU A 400 4.44 0.61 18.64
C LEU A 400 4.87 0.24 17.23
N PHE A 401 3.99 -0.44 16.49
CA PHE A 401 4.24 -0.91 15.13
C PHE A 401 2.94 -1.25 14.40
N GLY A 402 2.92 -1.09 13.07
CA GLY A 402 1.80 -1.52 12.24
C GLY A 402 2.26 -2.10 10.92
N MET A 403 1.55 -3.14 10.44
CA MET A 403 1.88 -3.82 9.20
C MET A 403 0.68 -4.32 8.41
N GLU A 404 0.89 -4.49 7.12
CA GLU A 404 0.03 -5.26 6.21
C GLU A 404 0.83 -6.37 5.53
N GLU A 405 0.15 -7.47 5.19
CA GLU A 405 0.72 -8.60 4.46
C GLU A 405 1.30 -8.22 3.10
N SER A 406 0.82 -7.13 2.53
CA SER A 406 1.21 -6.60 1.23
C SER A 406 2.52 -5.81 1.27
N TYR A 407 3.50 -6.29 2.02
CA TYR A 407 4.88 -5.78 2.06
C TYR A 407 5.04 -4.36 2.61
N GLY A 408 4.08 -3.89 3.41
CA GLY A 408 4.12 -2.54 3.97
C GLY A 408 4.02 -2.52 5.49
N CYS A 409 4.82 -1.65 6.12
CA CYS A 409 4.77 -1.39 7.55
C CYS A 409 5.14 0.06 7.87
N LEU A 410 4.89 0.46 9.12
CA LEU A 410 5.24 1.78 9.63
C LEU A 410 5.81 1.64 11.05
N PRO A 411 7.09 1.98 11.29
CA PRO A 411 7.73 1.83 12.59
C PRO A 411 7.57 3.03 13.53
N GLY A 412 6.83 4.06 13.14
CA GLY A 412 6.65 5.29 13.94
C GLY A 412 5.36 6.03 13.60
N THR A 413 5.16 7.20 14.19
CA THR A 413 3.92 8.01 14.03
C THR A 413 4.12 9.31 13.26
N TYR A 414 5.26 9.51 12.63
CA TYR A 414 5.60 10.70 11.84
C TYR A 414 4.79 10.79 10.53
N ALA A 415 4.38 9.64 9.99
CA ALA A 415 3.51 9.46 8.83
C ALA A 415 2.30 8.61 9.20
N ARG A 416 1.37 8.40 8.25
CA ARG A 416 0.12 7.64 8.43
C ARG A 416 -0.12 6.64 7.30
N ASP A 417 0.90 6.38 6.50
CA ASP A 417 0.91 5.32 5.48
C ASP A 417 2.19 4.49 5.63
N LYS A 418 2.24 3.35 4.96
CA LYS A 418 3.39 2.46 4.89
C LYS A 418 4.63 3.23 4.44
N ASP A 419 5.77 2.91 5.02
CA ASP A 419 7.03 3.57 4.70
C ASP A 419 8.14 2.55 4.41
N ALA A 420 8.42 2.35 3.11
CA ALA A 420 9.50 1.46 2.70
C ALA A 420 10.89 2.06 2.92
N VAL A 421 11.02 3.38 3.04
CA VAL A 421 12.28 4.04 3.38
C VAL A 421 12.66 3.71 4.82
N ALA A 422 11.71 3.91 5.75
CA ALA A 422 11.89 3.55 7.15
C ALA A 422 12.03 2.04 7.35
N ALA A 423 11.25 1.23 6.65
CA ALA A 423 11.34 -0.23 6.71
C ALA A 423 12.72 -0.73 6.24
N SER A 424 13.26 -0.17 5.14
CA SER A 424 14.62 -0.46 4.66
C SER A 424 15.67 -0.11 5.70
N MET A 425 15.55 1.07 6.30
CA MET A 425 16.44 1.54 7.36
C MET A 425 16.41 0.60 8.57
N MET A 426 15.24 0.28 9.10
CA MET A 426 15.07 -0.57 10.28
C MET A 426 15.55 -2.00 10.02
N LEU A 427 15.34 -2.52 8.81
CA LEU A 427 15.82 -3.86 8.46
C LEU A 427 17.34 -3.91 8.34
N CYS A 428 17.99 -2.86 7.79
CA CYS A 428 19.45 -2.75 7.75
C CYS A 428 20.05 -2.61 9.16
N GLU A 429 19.40 -1.86 10.05
CA GLU A 429 19.79 -1.78 11.46
C GLU A 429 19.65 -3.15 12.15
N ALA A 430 18.51 -3.85 11.96
CA ALA A 430 18.32 -5.20 12.48
C ALA A 430 19.42 -6.16 11.96
N ALA A 431 19.77 -6.07 10.66
CA ALA A 431 20.87 -6.87 10.09
C ALA A 431 22.21 -6.56 10.79
N ALA A 432 22.50 -5.28 11.05
CA ALA A 432 23.69 -4.89 11.79
C ALA A 432 23.69 -5.42 13.23
N TYR A 433 22.57 -5.29 13.92
CA TYR A 433 22.39 -5.81 15.29
C TYR A 433 22.60 -7.33 15.36
N TYR A 434 21.95 -8.09 14.48
CA TYR A 434 22.13 -9.55 14.45
C TYR A 434 23.53 -9.96 14.01
N LYS A 435 24.17 -9.23 13.09
CA LYS A 435 25.54 -9.48 12.67
C LYS A 435 26.54 -9.32 13.83
N THR A 436 26.32 -8.37 14.76
CA THR A 436 27.13 -8.27 15.99
C THR A 436 26.98 -9.49 16.91
N LYS A 437 25.95 -10.29 16.72
CA LYS A 437 25.65 -11.54 17.45
C LYS A 437 26.03 -12.80 16.63
N ASN A 438 26.74 -12.64 15.52
CA ASN A 438 27.07 -13.68 14.55
C ASN A 438 25.83 -14.39 13.97
N MET A 439 24.75 -13.66 13.74
CA MET A 439 23.51 -14.12 13.13
C MET A 439 23.22 -13.33 11.85
N THR A 440 22.62 -13.99 10.89
CA THR A 440 21.97 -13.34 9.73
C THR A 440 20.53 -12.98 10.04
N LEU A 441 19.86 -12.22 9.14
CA LEU A 441 18.41 -12.01 9.24
C LEU A 441 17.62 -13.31 9.03
N TRP A 442 18.20 -14.28 8.29
CA TRP A 442 17.57 -15.59 8.15
C TRP A 442 17.61 -16.37 9.47
N ASP A 443 18.77 -16.36 10.17
CA ASP A 443 18.86 -16.96 11.50
C ASP A 443 17.88 -16.31 12.49
N ALA A 444 17.71 -14.98 12.41
CA ALA A 444 16.74 -14.28 13.24
C ALA A 444 15.30 -14.72 12.92
N MET A 445 14.95 -14.91 11.65
CA MET A 445 13.63 -15.40 11.24
C MET A 445 13.38 -16.83 11.74
N LEU A 446 14.40 -17.71 11.66
CA LEU A 446 14.31 -19.08 12.20
C LEU A 446 14.10 -19.07 13.71
N ALA A 447 14.82 -18.22 14.44
CA ALA A 447 14.65 -18.06 15.89
C ALA A 447 13.24 -17.55 16.27
N MET A 448 12.65 -16.71 15.42
CA MET A 448 11.26 -16.27 15.60
C MET A 448 10.27 -17.43 15.40
N TYR A 449 10.47 -18.28 14.38
CA TYR A 449 9.66 -19.48 14.19
C TYR A 449 9.73 -20.43 15.38
N GLU A 450 10.92 -20.66 15.93
CA GLU A 450 11.08 -21.47 17.15
C GLU A 450 10.37 -20.87 18.36
N ARG A 451 10.39 -19.55 18.51
CA ARG A 451 9.79 -18.84 19.64
C ARG A 451 8.27 -18.75 19.57
N TYR A 452 7.73 -18.41 18.39
CA TYR A 452 6.31 -18.07 18.20
C TYR A 452 5.49 -19.18 17.55
N GLY A 453 6.14 -20.06 16.81
CA GLY A 453 5.54 -21.11 15.99
C GLY A 453 5.73 -20.88 14.50
N TYR A 454 5.61 -21.94 13.74
CA TYR A 454 5.87 -21.96 12.29
C TYR A 454 4.61 -21.56 11.53
N TYR A 455 4.37 -20.26 11.43
CA TYR A 455 3.26 -19.70 10.64
C TYR A 455 3.62 -19.67 9.15
N LYS A 456 2.64 -20.06 8.33
CA LYS A 456 2.74 -19.95 6.87
C LYS A 456 1.44 -19.36 6.36
N ASP A 457 1.55 -18.29 5.59
CA ASP A 457 0.43 -17.60 4.99
C ASP A 457 0.60 -17.61 3.47
N ASP A 458 -0.51 -17.67 2.73
CA ASP A 458 -0.54 -17.67 1.27
C ASP A 458 -1.75 -16.91 0.76
N VAL A 459 -1.73 -16.50 -0.50
CA VAL A 459 -2.84 -15.81 -1.16
C VAL A 459 -3.01 -16.31 -2.58
N THR A 460 -4.24 -16.69 -2.91
CA THR A 460 -4.61 -16.94 -4.30
C THR A 460 -5.64 -15.92 -4.76
N SER A 461 -5.67 -15.62 -6.04
CA SER A 461 -6.59 -14.63 -6.59
C SER A 461 -7.15 -15.06 -7.94
N ILE A 462 -8.41 -14.73 -8.19
CA ILE A 462 -9.11 -14.94 -9.44
C ILE A 462 -9.45 -13.60 -10.05
N THR A 463 -9.08 -13.41 -11.31
CA THR A 463 -9.46 -12.23 -12.08
C THR A 463 -10.55 -12.63 -13.09
N LEU A 464 -11.70 -12.01 -13.01
CA LEU A 464 -12.85 -12.24 -13.86
C LEU A 464 -13.19 -10.94 -14.60
N LYS A 465 -12.79 -10.85 -15.87
CA LYS A 465 -12.89 -9.60 -16.64
C LYS A 465 -14.35 -9.24 -17.02
N GLY A 466 -14.60 -7.94 -17.11
CA GLY A 466 -15.85 -7.38 -17.61
C GLY A 466 -17.00 -7.39 -16.59
N ILE A 467 -18.18 -6.96 -17.04
CA ILE A 467 -19.40 -6.85 -16.22
C ILE A 467 -19.86 -8.21 -15.71
N GLU A 468 -19.76 -9.25 -16.55
CA GLU A 468 -20.08 -10.63 -16.16
C GLU A 468 -19.17 -11.13 -15.05
N GLY A 469 -17.88 -10.76 -15.11
CA GLY A 469 -16.92 -11.08 -14.06
C GLY A 469 -17.24 -10.45 -12.71
N LEU A 470 -17.67 -9.20 -12.68
CA LEU A 470 -18.13 -8.53 -11.46
C LEU A 470 -19.37 -9.19 -10.88
N ALA A 471 -20.33 -9.57 -11.72
CA ALA A 471 -21.54 -10.29 -11.31
C ALA A 471 -21.18 -11.65 -10.69
N LYS A 472 -20.25 -12.38 -11.32
CA LYS A 472 -19.76 -13.68 -10.81
C LYS A 472 -19.06 -13.56 -9.47
N ILE A 473 -18.25 -12.52 -9.25
CA ILE A 473 -17.61 -12.25 -7.96
C ILE A 473 -18.67 -12.03 -6.86
N GLN A 474 -19.76 -11.29 -7.16
CA GLN A 474 -20.84 -11.10 -6.21
C GLN A 474 -21.60 -12.41 -5.92
N GLU A 475 -21.80 -13.25 -6.93
CA GLU A 475 -22.40 -14.59 -6.77
C GLU A 475 -21.53 -15.47 -5.85
N ILE A 476 -20.20 -15.51 -6.06
CA ILE A 476 -19.26 -16.23 -5.21
C ILE A 476 -19.37 -15.76 -3.75
N MET A 477 -19.35 -14.45 -3.51
CA MET A 477 -19.47 -13.90 -2.16
C MET A 477 -20.81 -14.22 -1.49
N ASN A 478 -21.91 -14.18 -2.24
CA ASN A 478 -23.23 -14.52 -1.73
C ASN A 478 -23.33 -16.02 -1.42
N THR A 479 -22.86 -16.89 -2.32
CA THR A 479 -22.84 -18.34 -2.11
C THR A 479 -22.06 -18.72 -0.85
N LEU A 480 -20.87 -18.17 -0.66
CA LEU A 480 -20.04 -18.42 0.52
C LEU A 480 -20.66 -17.86 1.81
N ARG A 481 -21.45 -16.79 1.73
CA ARG A 481 -22.15 -16.21 2.87
C ARG A 481 -23.36 -17.02 3.28
N GLU A 482 -24.17 -17.47 2.31
CA GLU A 482 -25.39 -18.24 2.54
C GLU A 482 -25.08 -19.70 2.89
N ASN A 483 -24.03 -20.27 2.30
CA ASN A 483 -23.63 -21.65 2.44
C ASN A 483 -22.16 -21.74 2.93
N ALA A 484 -21.91 -21.19 4.13
CA ALA A 484 -20.58 -21.24 4.70
C ALA A 484 -20.10 -22.70 4.83
N PRO A 485 -18.88 -23.02 4.33
CA PRO A 485 -18.35 -24.38 4.43
C PRO A 485 -18.15 -24.78 5.89
N ALA A 486 -18.54 -26.01 6.24
CA ALA A 486 -18.31 -26.56 7.57
C ALA A 486 -16.85 -26.98 7.79
N GLU A 487 -16.12 -27.23 6.70
CA GLU A 487 -14.73 -27.67 6.69
C GLU A 487 -14.05 -27.21 5.39
N ILE A 488 -12.78 -26.83 5.46
CA ILE A 488 -11.92 -26.53 4.31
C ILE A 488 -10.59 -27.25 4.51
N GLY A 489 -10.21 -28.13 3.58
CA GLY A 489 -8.92 -28.81 3.62
C GLY A 489 -8.64 -29.65 4.85
N GLY A 490 -9.68 -30.26 5.46
CA GLY A 490 -9.57 -31.05 6.68
C GLY A 490 -9.64 -30.23 7.98
N TYR A 491 -9.69 -28.89 7.90
CA TYR A 491 -9.87 -28.02 9.04
C TYR A 491 -11.34 -27.66 9.20
N LYS A 492 -11.92 -27.95 10.39
CA LYS A 492 -13.31 -27.57 10.70
C LYS A 492 -13.41 -26.07 10.94
N VAL A 493 -14.43 -25.45 10.36
CA VAL A 493 -14.74 -24.03 10.59
C VAL A 493 -15.35 -23.88 11.99
N THR A 494 -14.71 -23.11 12.85
CA THR A 494 -15.11 -22.87 14.25
C THR A 494 -15.87 -21.56 14.43
N ALA A 495 -15.58 -20.55 13.58
CA ALA A 495 -16.34 -19.32 13.52
C ALA A 495 -16.33 -18.72 12.11
N VAL A 496 -17.38 -18.00 11.79
CA VAL A 496 -17.50 -17.21 10.54
C VAL A 496 -17.64 -15.74 10.91
N ARG A 497 -16.69 -14.92 10.44
CA ARG A 497 -16.76 -13.46 10.53
C ARG A 497 -17.30 -12.91 9.22
N ASP A 498 -18.48 -12.31 9.24
CA ASP A 498 -19.06 -11.59 8.11
C ASP A 498 -19.04 -10.09 8.38
N TYR A 499 -18.05 -9.42 7.78
CA TYR A 499 -17.87 -7.98 7.99
C TYR A 499 -18.96 -7.13 7.27
N LYS A 500 -19.67 -7.69 6.28
CA LYS A 500 -20.81 -7.00 5.64
C LYS A 500 -22.02 -6.93 6.58
N LEU A 501 -22.23 -8.00 7.35
CA LEU A 501 -23.33 -8.09 8.33
C LEU A 501 -22.92 -7.61 9.73
N ASP A 502 -21.63 -7.35 9.98
CA ASP A 502 -21.05 -7.04 11.28
C ASP A 502 -21.30 -8.16 12.29
N THR A 503 -21.04 -9.41 11.90
CA THR A 503 -21.28 -10.59 12.76
C THR A 503 -20.06 -11.51 12.82
N ILE A 504 -19.83 -12.07 14.01
CA ILE A 504 -18.97 -13.25 14.23
C ILE A 504 -19.87 -14.34 14.79
N THR A 505 -20.07 -15.41 14.03
CA THR A 505 -20.91 -16.55 14.39
C THR A 505 -20.05 -17.74 14.78
N ASN A 506 -20.14 -18.20 16.03
CA ASN A 506 -19.53 -19.45 16.46
C ASN A 506 -20.34 -20.63 15.89
N THR A 507 -19.71 -21.51 15.13
CA THR A 507 -20.40 -22.59 14.40
C THR A 507 -20.94 -23.70 15.32
N ALA A 508 -20.29 -23.95 16.47
CA ALA A 508 -20.71 -25.00 17.42
C ALA A 508 -21.83 -24.51 18.34
N ALA A 509 -21.73 -23.29 18.85
CA ALA A 509 -22.66 -22.74 19.84
C ALA A 509 -23.79 -21.92 19.23
N GLY A 510 -23.68 -21.54 17.94
CA GLY A 510 -24.61 -20.60 17.29
C GLY A 510 -24.59 -19.18 17.88
N ALA A 511 -23.65 -18.89 18.77
CA ALA A 511 -23.53 -17.57 19.38
C ALA A 511 -23.03 -16.54 18.36
N VAL A 512 -23.68 -15.37 18.36
CA VAL A 512 -23.37 -14.26 17.44
C VAL A 512 -22.92 -13.04 18.24
N ARG A 513 -21.84 -12.39 17.81
CA ARG A 513 -21.36 -11.11 18.35
C ARG A 513 -20.91 -10.19 17.22
N PRO A 514 -20.84 -8.87 17.41
CA PRO A 514 -20.33 -7.96 16.39
C PRO A 514 -18.82 -8.17 16.13
N THR A 515 -18.38 -7.82 14.92
CA THR A 515 -16.95 -7.81 14.55
C THR A 515 -16.22 -6.64 15.23
N GLY A 516 -16.92 -5.54 15.47
CA GLY A 516 -16.34 -4.29 16.00
C GLY A 516 -15.55 -3.49 14.98
N LEU A 517 -15.61 -3.88 13.70
CA LEU A 517 -14.93 -3.19 12.59
C LEU A 517 -15.96 -2.59 11.62
N PRO A 518 -15.55 -1.62 10.79
CA PRO A 518 -16.42 -1.05 9.77
C PRO A 518 -16.97 -2.13 8.82
N LYS A 519 -18.17 -1.89 8.27
CA LYS A 519 -18.76 -2.81 7.30
C LYS A 519 -17.92 -2.91 6.02
N SER A 520 -17.65 -4.15 5.60
CA SER A 520 -16.89 -4.46 4.39
C SER A 520 -17.35 -5.79 3.79
N ASN A 521 -17.31 -5.93 2.47
CA ASN A 521 -17.70 -7.19 1.81
C ASN A 521 -16.60 -8.24 1.94
N VAL A 522 -16.33 -8.70 3.15
CA VAL A 522 -15.29 -9.67 3.51
C VAL A 522 -15.90 -10.79 4.33
N LEU A 523 -15.47 -12.02 4.06
CA LEU A 523 -15.77 -13.22 4.85
C LEU A 523 -14.46 -13.79 5.39
N TYR A 524 -14.45 -14.18 6.66
CA TYR A 524 -13.29 -14.80 7.32
C TYR A 524 -13.74 -16.04 8.08
N TYR A 525 -13.13 -17.16 7.78
CA TYR A 525 -13.38 -18.46 8.42
C TYR A 525 -12.26 -18.78 9.40
N GLU A 526 -12.57 -18.73 10.68
CA GLU A 526 -11.68 -19.28 11.70
C GLU A 526 -11.82 -20.80 11.73
N MET A 527 -10.71 -21.50 11.80
CA MET A 527 -10.71 -22.97 11.71
C MET A 527 -9.91 -23.60 12.84
N THR A 528 -10.03 -24.91 12.97
CA THR A 528 -9.25 -25.70 13.94
C THR A 528 -7.74 -25.49 13.72
N ASP A 529 -6.96 -25.73 14.79
CA ASP A 529 -5.49 -25.64 14.82
C ASP A 529 -4.92 -24.26 14.42
N GLY A 530 -5.75 -23.19 14.54
CA GLY A 530 -5.36 -21.82 14.18
C GLY A 530 -5.27 -21.56 12.69
N ALA A 531 -5.75 -22.49 11.84
CA ALA A 531 -5.89 -22.25 10.42
C ALA A 531 -7.02 -21.26 10.13
N TRP A 532 -6.93 -20.55 9.02
CA TRP A 532 -7.94 -19.59 8.60
C TRP A 532 -7.97 -19.39 7.09
N VAL A 533 -9.13 -18.97 6.59
CA VAL A 533 -9.31 -18.52 5.19
C VAL A 533 -10.13 -17.22 5.19
N CYS A 534 -9.67 -16.22 4.45
CA CYS A 534 -10.38 -14.96 4.25
C CYS A 534 -10.67 -14.73 2.76
N VAL A 535 -11.90 -14.38 2.44
CA VAL A 535 -12.35 -14.10 1.07
C VAL A 535 -12.72 -12.64 0.94
N ARG A 536 -12.06 -11.95 0.00
CA ARG A 536 -12.23 -10.51 -0.19
C ARG A 536 -12.21 -10.14 -1.67
N PRO A 537 -13.30 -9.56 -2.22
CA PRO A 537 -13.26 -8.96 -3.55
C PRO A 537 -12.39 -7.70 -3.53
N SER A 538 -11.70 -7.43 -4.65
CA SER A 538 -11.00 -6.16 -4.83
C SER A 538 -12.01 -5.02 -4.97
N GLY A 539 -11.70 -3.86 -4.40
CA GLY A 539 -12.51 -2.65 -4.56
C GLY A 539 -12.25 -1.89 -5.86
N THR A 540 -11.16 -2.22 -6.57
CA THR A 540 -10.69 -1.45 -7.74
C THR A 540 -10.53 -2.28 -9.00
N GLU A 541 -10.57 -3.61 -8.90
CA GLU A 541 -10.35 -4.54 -10.01
C GLU A 541 -11.39 -5.67 -9.96
N PRO A 542 -11.80 -6.25 -11.10
CA PRO A 542 -12.69 -7.42 -11.13
C PRO A 542 -11.96 -8.69 -10.67
N LYS A 543 -11.59 -8.72 -9.40
CA LYS A 543 -10.72 -9.72 -8.77
C LYS A 543 -11.24 -10.08 -7.39
N VAL A 544 -11.18 -11.35 -7.04
CA VAL A 544 -11.41 -11.83 -5.67
C VAL A 544 -10.16 -12.54 -5.16
N LYS A 545 -9.76 -12.22 -3.93
CA LYS A 545 -8.62 -12.80 -3.25
C LYS A 545 -9.07 -13.75 -2.15
N PHE A 546 -8.37 -14.87 -2.05
CA PHE A 546 -8.49 -15.84 -0.98
C PHE A 546 -7.14 -15.86 -0.24
N TYR A 547 -7.14 -15.34 0.97
CA TYR A 547 -6.01 -15.40 1.87
C TYR A 547 -6.16 -16.62 2.76
N LEU A 548 -5.08 -17.26 3.09
CA LEU A 548 -5.08 -18.42 3.98
C LEU A 548 -3.85 -18.41 4.89
N GLY A 549 -3.98 -19.01 6.07
CA GLY A 549 -2.88 -19.16 6.99
C GLY A 549 -3.00 -20.45 7.78
N VAL A 550 -1.86 -21.03 8.10
CA VAL A 550 -1.72 -22.25 8.90
C VAL A 550 -0.60 -22.10 9.93
N LYS A 551 -0.61 -22.96 10.94
CA LYS A 551 0.49 -23.12 11.88
C LYS A 551 1.01 -24.55 11.86
N GLY A 552 2.32 -24.69 11.65
CA GLY A 552 3.02 -25.96 11.67
C GLY A 552 3.78 -26.21 12.97
N THR A 553 4.34 -27.41 13.08
CA THR A 553 5.29 -27.83 14.14
C THR A 553 6.74 -27.71 13.69
N SER A 554 6.96 -27.48 12.39
CA SER A 554 8.24 -27.19 11.72
C SER A 554 7.98 -26.42 10.43
N LEU A 555 9.01 -25.88 9.78
CA LEU A 555 8.89 -25.24 8.44
C LEU A 555 8.29 -26.22 7.43
N ALA A 556 8.81 -27.45 7.35
CA ALA A 556 8.32 -28.46 6.42
C ALA A 556 6.85 -28.84 6.68
N ASP A 557 6.42 -28.93 7.95
CA ASP A 557 5.03 -29.18 8.31
C ASP A 557 4.12 -27.99 7.93
N ALA A 558 4.58 -26.75 8.17
CA ALA A 558 3.85 -25.55 7.79
C ALA A 558 3.70 -25.45 6.25
N ASP A 559 4.75 -25.74 5.50
CA ASP A 559 4.72 -25.77 4.03
C ASP A 559 3.72 -26.82 3.50
N ALA A 560 3.77 -28.03 4.03
CA ALA A 560 2.85 -29.11 3.64
C ALA A 560 1.38 -28.77 3.96
N LYS A 561 1.12 -28.18 5.13
CA LYS A 561 -0.23 -27.74 5.54
C LYS A 561 -0.74 -26.59 4.66
N SER A 562 0.11 -25.61 4.36
CA SER A 562 -0.24 -24.48 3.49
C SER A 562 -0.57 -24.97 2.08
N GLU A 563 0.25 -25.86 1.51
CA GLU A 563 -0.02 -26.45 0.20
C GLU A 563 -1.33 -27.25 0.16
N ALA A 564 -1.61 -28.03 1.20
CA ALA A 564 -2.85 -28.80 1.31
C ALA A 564 -4.08 -27.88 1.41
N LEU A 565 -4.01 -26.83 2.23
CA LEU A 565 -5.10 -25.87 2.38
C LEU A 565 -5.30 -25.06 1.09
N SER A 566 -4.22 -24.64 0.43
CA SER A 566 -4.27 -23.93 -0.86
C SER A 566 -4.96 -24.77 -1.94
N LYS A 567 -4.63 -26.07 -2.04
CA LYS A 567 -5.32 -27.00 -2.94
C LYS A 567 -6.82 -27.13 -2.64
N ALA A 568 -7.19 -27.17 -1.37
CA ALA A 568 -8.59 -27.26 -0.97
C ALA A 568 -9.35 -25.94 -1.29
N VAL A 569 -8.73 -24.79 -1.11
CA VAL A 569 -9.28 -23.49 -1.51
C VAL A 569 -9.48 -23.43 -3.03
N HIS A 570 -8.52 -23.90 -3.83
CA HIS A 570 -8.69 -23.97 -5.29
C HIS A 570 -9.85 -24.91 -5.68
N ALA A 571 -9.95 -26.06 -5.06
CA ALA A 571 -11.08 -26.97 -5.30
C ALA A 571 -12.43 -26.34 -4.93
N LEU A 572 -12.50 -25.57 -3.82
CA LEU A 572 -13.69 -24.81 -3.44
C LEU A 572 -14.03 -23.75 -4.49
N ILE A 573 -13.04 -23.02 -4.99
CA ILE A 573 -13.19 -22.05 -6.06
C ILE A 573 -13.77 -22.71 -7.32
N ASP A 574 -13.21 -23.82 -7.75
CA ASP A 574 -13.63 -24.54 -8.97
C ASP A 574 -15.10 -24.98 -8.91
N THR A 575 -15.63 -25.27 -7.71
CA THR A 575 -17.07 -25.59 -7.56
C THR A 575 -17.99 -24.39 -7.75
N MET A 576 -17.46 -23.17 -7.68
CA MET A 576 -18.23 -21.92 -7.79
C MET A 576 -18.05 -21.26 -9.18
N MET A 577 -17.05 -21.66 -9.96
CA MET A 577 -16.78 -21.15 -11.31
C MET A 577 -17.70 -21.80 -12.34
#